data_029246fec05baf11e05109bbeab79367
#
_entry.id   029246fec05baf11e05109bbeab79367
#
_cell.length_a   1.000
_cell.length_b   1.000
_cell.length_c   1.000
_cell.angle_alpha   90.00
_cell.angle_beta   90.00
_cell.angle_gamma   90.00
#
_symmetry.space_group_name_H-M   'P 1'
#
loop_
_entity.id
_entity.type
_entity.pdbx_description
1 polymer ?
#
loop_
_entity_poly.entity_id
_entity_poly.type
_entity_poly.pdbx_seq_one_letter_code
_entity_poly.pdbx_strand_id
1 'polypeptide(L)' 'MLQKIKRLILAIRININHAAYHRNMKRAVIAKENSDLVKFQKNIYRAEDAWRKMVILIEQQQK' A
#
# COMPACT_ATOMS: atom_id res chain seq x y z
N MET A 1 -6.34 18.93 -20.15
CA MET A 1 -5.50 17.77 -20.47
C MET A 1 -4.53 17.41 -19.39
N LEU A 2 -3.82 18.37 -18.79
CA LEU A 2 -2.89 18.12 -17.68
C LEU A 2 -3.57 17.47 -16.48
N GLN A 3 -4.82 17.85 -16.19
CA GLN A 3 -5.55 17.28 -15.05
C GLN A 3 -5.88 15.80 -15.24
N LYS A 4 -6.20 15.38 -16.47
CA LYS A 4 -6.47 13.97 -16.77
C LYS A 4 -5.21 13.12 -16.60
N ILE A 5 -4.06 13.64 -17.04
CA ILE A 5 -2.78 12.96 -16.89
C ILE A 5 -2.42 12.83 -15.41
N LYS A 6 -2.59 13.89 -14.62
CA LYS A 6 -2.34 13.87 -13.17
C LYS A 6 -3.23 12.85 -12.46
N ARG A 7 -4.52 12.79 -12.82
CA ARG A 7 -5.46 11.82 -12.25
C ARG A 7 -5.05 10.40 -12.61
N LEU A 8 -4.60 10.18 -13.85
CA LEU A 8 -4.13 8.86 -14.28
C LEU A 8 -2.90 8.43 -13.49
N ILE A 9 -1.94 9.34 -13.31
CA ILE A 9 -0.73 9.06 -12.52
C ILE A 9 -1.11 8.75 -11.08
N LEU A 10 -2.03 9.50 -10.47
CA LEU A 10 -2.49 9.23 -9.11
C LEU A 10 -3.16 7.87 -9.01
N ALA A 11 -4.00 7.53 -9.98
CA ALA A 11 -4.67 6.22 -10.00
C ALA A 11 -3.66 5.08 -10.08
N ILE A 12 -2.62 5.22 -10.90
CA ILE A 12 -1.55 4.23 -11.02
C ILE A 12 -0.80 4.09 -9.68
N ARG A 13 -0.47 5.21 -9.04
CA ARG A 13 0.21 5.19 -7.74
C ARG A 13 -0.64 4.55 -6.65
N ILE A 14 -1.94 4.83 -6.64
CA ILE A 14 -2.88 4.21 -5.71
C ILE A 14 -2.87 2.69 -5.91
N ASN A 15 -2.96 2.23 -7.15
CA ASN A 15 -2.95 0.81 -7.47
C ASN A 15 -1.65 0.13 -7.05
N ILE A 16 -0.50 0.79 -7.27
CA ILE A 16 0.81 0.27 -6.87
C ILE A 16 0.86 0.10 -5.34
N ASN A 17 0.42 1.10 -4.59
CA ASN A 17 0.42 1.03 -3.13
C ASN A 17 -0.58 0.00 -2.61
N HIS A 18 -1.73 -0.13 -3.26
CA HIS A 18 -2.73 -1.14 -2.92
C HIS A 18 -2.16 -2.56 -3.12
N ALA A 19 -1.47 -2.80 -4.23
CA ALA A 19 -0.82 -4.08 -4.49
C ALA A 19 0.29 -4.35 -3.47
N ALA A 20 1.07 -3.32 -3.10
CA ALA A 20 2.11 -3.46 -2.09
C ALA A 20 1.51 -3.80 -0.72
N TYR A 21 0.38 -3.18 -0.36
CA TYR A 21 -0.35 -3.48 0.88
C TYR A 21 -0.74 -4.96 0.93
N HIS A 22 -1.39 -5.45 -0.12
CA HIS A 22 -1.82 -6.86 -0.17
C HIS A 22 -0.64 -7.82 -0.12
N ARG A 23 0.43 -7.50 -0.82
CA ARG A 23 1.64 -8.33 -0.86
C ARG A 23 2.27 -8.42 0.53
N ASN A 24 2.37 -7.30 1.22
CA ASN A 24 2.93 -7.27 2.57
C ASN A 24 2.03 -7.96 3.59
N MET A 25 0.71 -7.85 3.43
CA MET A 25 -0.24 -8.57 4.30
C MET A 25 -0.13 -10.08 4.11
N LYS A 26 0.01 -10.57 2.87
CA LYS A 26 0.24 -11.99 2.60
C LYS A 26 1.51 -12.49 3.27
N ARG A 27 2.60 -11.72 3.15
CA ARG A 27 3.88 -12.06 3.79
C ARG A 27 3.74 -12.08 5.31
N ALA A 28 2.96 -11.16 5.88
CA ALA A 28 2.70 -11.13 7.31
C ALA A 28 1.98 -12.38 7.77
N VAL A 29 0.96 -12.83 7.03
CA VAL A 29 0.21 -14.04 7.35
C VAL A 29 1.14 -15.27 7.33
N ILE A 30 1.98 -15.39 6.30
CA ILE A 30 2.94 -16.48 6.18
C ILE A 30 3.93 -16.46 7.35
N ALA A 31 4.45 -15.28 7.69
CA ALA A 31 5.38 -15.14 8.81
C ALA A 31 4.71 -15.52 10.14
N LYS A 32 3.45 -15.17 10.32
CA LYS A 32 2.69 -15.56 11.52
C LYS A 32 2.53 -17.07 11.60
N GLU A 33 2.20 -17.72 10.48
CA GLU A 33 2.07 -19.18 10.43
C GLU A 33 3.38 -19.89 10.76
N ASN A 34 4.52 -19.28 10.37
CA ASN A 34 5.85 -19.81 10.67
C ASN A 34 6.38 -19.36 12.04
N SER A 35 5.57 -18.68 12.84
CA SER A 35 5.93 -18.14 14.15
C SER A 35 7.12 -17.17 14.10
N ASP A 36 7.30 -16.49 12.97
CA ASP A 36 8.34 -15.47 12.81
C ASP A 36 7.78 -14.08 13.11
N LEU A 37 7.78 -13.73 14.39
CA LEU A 37 7.17 -12.48 14.86
C LEU A 37 7.90 -11.25 14.34
N VAL A 38 9.21 -11.33 14.12
CA VAL A 38 9.99 -10.20 13.61
C VAL A 38 9.59 -9.89 12.17
N LYS A 39 9.53 -10.90 11.31
CA LYS A 39 9.07 -10.71 9.92
C LYS A 39 7.61 -10.31 9.86
N PHE A 40 6.77 -10.89 10.71
CA PHE A 40 5.37 -10.49 10.80
C PHE A 40 5.24 -9.01 11.08
N GLN A 41 5.93 -8.52 12.09
CA GLN A 41 5.88 -7.12 12.50
C GLN A 41 6.40 -6.19 11.39
N LYS A 42 7.52 -6.53 10.77
CA LYS A 42 8.08 -5.77 9.65
C LYS A 42 7.10 -5.65 8.48
N ASN A 43 6.46 -6.76 8.13
CA ASN A 43 5.50 -6.77 7.01
C ASN A 43 4.24 -5.97 7.34
N ILE A 44 3.78 -6.00 8.59
CA ILE A 44 2.66 -5.18 9.04
C ILE A 44 3.01 -3.70 8.92
N TYR A 45 4.21 -3.28 9.36
CA TYR A 45 4.64 -1.88 9.22
C TYR A 45 4.70 -1.44 7.76
N ARG A 46 5.20 -2.31 6.87
CA ARG A 46 5.24 -2.01 5.44
C ARG A 46 3.84 -1.89 4.84
N ALA A 47 2.93 -2.75 5.27
CA ALA A 47 1.54 -2.70 4.83
C ALA A 47 0.87 -1.40 5.30
N GLU A 48 1.08 -1.00 6.55
CA GLU A 48 0.56 0.25 7.08
C GLU A 48 1.11 1.47 6.32
N ASP A 49 2.40 1.46 6.00
CA ASP A 49 3.02 2.53 5.25
C ASP A 49 2.42 2.64 3.84
N ALA A 50 2.23 1.52 3.16
CA ALA A 50 1.59 1.50 1.85
C ALA A 50 0.15 2.01 1.93
N TRP A 51 -0.57 1.65 2.98
CA TRP A 51 -1.94 2.11 3.20
C TRP A 51 -2.00 3.62 3.40
N ARG A 52 -1.10 4.17 4.22
CA ARG A 52 -1.04 5.63 4.45
C ARG A 52 -0.76 6.38 3.16
N LYS A 53 0.19 5.90 2.35
CA LYS A 53 0.50 6.50 1.06
C LYS A 53 -0.72 6.46 0.14
N MET A 54 -1.44 5.36 0.15
CA MET A 54 -2.66 5.22 -0.65
C MET A 54 -3.73 6.23 -0.22
N VAL A 55 -3.94 6.39 1.09
CA VAL A 55 -4.93 7.34 1.63
C VAL A 55 -4.56 8.78 1.23
N ILE A 56 -3.30 9.15 1.34
CA ILE A 56 -2.82 10.48 0.95
C ILE A 56 -3.10 10.73 -0.53
N LEU A 57 -2.82 9.74 -1.39
CA LEU A 57 -3.04 9.86 -2.82
C LEU A 57 -4.53 9.96 -3.15
N ILE A 58 -5.38 9.21 -2.45
CA ILE A 58 -6.84 9.30 -2.62
C ILE A 58 -7.34 10.68 -2.24
N GLU A 59 -6.85 11.24 -1.12
CA GLU A 59 -7.20 12.60 -0.71
C GLU A 59 -6.80 13.63 -1.76
N GLN A 60 -5.62 13.50 -2.35
CA GLN A 60 -5.17 14.37 -3.43
C GLN A 60 -6.06 14.25 -4.66
N GLN A 61 -6.55 13.06 -4.95
CA GLN A 61 -7.43 12.82 -6.09
C GLN A 61 -8.79 13.52 -5.91
N GLN A 62 -9.26 13.63 -4.68
CA GLN A 62 -10.56 14.25 -4.36
C GLN A 62 -10.51 15.78 -4.36
N LYS A 63 -9.33 16.36 -4.27
CA LYS A 63 -9.16 17.81 -4.39
C LYS A 63 -9.08 18.22 -5.85
#